data_aebdf2346bee1ccfba0c36d9c64ab266
#
_entry.id   aebdf2346bee1ccfba0c36d9c64ab266
#
_cell.length_a   1.000
_cell.length_b   1.000
_cell.length_c   1.000
_cell.angle_alpha   90.00
_cell.angle_beta   90.00
_cell.angle_gamma   90.00
#
_symmetry.space_group_name_H-M   'P 1'
#
loop_
_entity.id
_entity.type
_entity.pdbx_description
1 polymer ?
#
loop_
_entity_poly.entity_id
_entity_poly.type
_entity_poly.pdbx_seq_one_letter_code
_entity_poly.pdbx_strand_id
1 'polypeptide(L)'
;MIKFKSLNQSKKFVEILKKKRLSTKYYIIYFMKNKRQLENNSNQYLNISFVMKKKIGNAVKRNKIKRKLKSAVQKILKEKQLIDLNYTYVIFGKNNVYKDKFAFVLDETNEAFKKIRQVN
;
A
#
# COMPACT_ATOMS: atom_id res chain seq x y z
N MET A 1 -8.68 -15.19 6.08
CA MET A 1 -8.64 -13.75 5.78
C MET A 1 -7.22 -13.23 5.93
N ILE A 2 -6.72 -12.55 4.93
CA ILE A 2 -5.37 -12.00 4.97
C ILE A 2 -5.35 -10.72 5.78
N LYS A 3 -4.47 -10.67 6.76
CA LYS A 3 -4.33 -9.51 7.64
C LYS A 3 -3.22 -8.59 7.16
N PHE A 4 -3.35 -7.32 7.45
CA PHE A 4 -2.31 -6.33 7.16
C PHE A 4 -1.31 -6.29 8.31
N LYS A 5 -0.04 -6.19 7.97
CA LYS A 5 1.03 -6.05 8.94
C LYS A 5 1.90 -4.87 8.55
N SER A 6 1.99 -3.90 9.45
CA SER A 6 2.79 -2.70 9.22
C SER A 6 4.27 -2.97 9.41
N LEU A 7 5.07 -2.21 8.66
CA LEU A 7 6.52 -2.24 8.80
C LEU A 7 6.90 -1.44 10.06
N ASN A 8 7.56 -2.09 11.00
CA ASN A 8 7.89 -1.46 12.28
C ASN A 8 9.38 -1.33 12.57
N GLN A 9 10.23 -1.67 11.60
CA GLN A 9 11.68 -1.53 11.75
C GLN A 9 12.19 -0.38 10.88
N SER A 10 12.86 0.57 11.50
CA SER A 10 13.38 1.75 10.80
C SER A 10 14.31 1.41 9.64
N LYS A 11 15.15 0.40 9.84
CA LYS A 11 16.10 -0.02 8.79
C LYS A 11 15.38 -0.51 7.54
N LYS A 12 14.33 -1.31 7.71
CA LYS A 12 13.57 -1.81 6.57
C LYS A 12 12.79 -0.70 5.89
N PHE A 13 12.30 0.25 6.65
CA PHE A 13 11.61 1.40 6.10
C PHE A 13 12.54 2.22 5.21
N VAL A 14 13.74 2.52 5.69
CA VAL A 14 14.73 3.24 4.89
C VAL A 14 15.13 2.44 3.66
N GLU A 15 15.28 1.12 3.82
CA GLU A 15 15.65 0.25 2.70
C GLU A 15 14.62 0.28 1.58
N ILE A 16 13.34 0.18 1.91
CA ILE A 16 12.29 0.14 0.89
C ILE A 16 12.20 1.46 0.13
N LEU A 17 12.48 2.58 0.78
CA LEU A 17 12.46 3.90 0.12
C LEU A 17 13.54 4.04 -0.94
N LYS A 18 14.54 3.17 -0.94
CA LYS A 18 15.60 3.14 -1.96
C LYS A 18 15.30 2.17 -3.09
N LYS A 19 14.21 1.41 -2.99
CA LYS A 19 13.84 0.42 -4.00
C LYS A 19 12.88 1.03 -5.02
N LYS A 20 12.14 0.17 -5.71
CA LYS A 20 11.22 0.61 -6.76
C LYS A 20 10.02 1.35 -6.19
N ARG A 21 9.52 2.29 -6.96
CA ARG A 21 8.30 3.03 -6.60
C ARG A 21 7.44 3.28 -7.82
N LEU A 22 6.16 3.46 -7.58
CA LEU A 22 5.20 3.85 -8.59
C LEU A 22 4.42 5.05 -8.05
N SER A 23 4.41 6.14 -8.81
CA SER A 23 3.65 7.33 -8.45
C SER A 23 2.31 7.31 -9.15
N THR A 24 1.24 7.56 -8.41
CA THR A 24 -0.12 7.65 -8.95
C THR A 24 -0.73 8.99 -8.57
N LYS A 25 -1.95 9.22 -9.03
CA LYS A 25 -2.70 10.44 -8.67
C LYS A 25 -2.95 10.53 -7.16
N TYR A 26 -3.13 9.40 -6.49
CA TYR A 26 -3.57 9.36 -5.10
C TYR A 26 -2.48 9.03 -4.10
N TYR A 27 -1.36 8.48 -4.56
CA TYR A 27 -0.28 8.10 -3.66
C TYR A 27 0.98 7.74 -4.42
N ILE A 28 2.06 7.60 -3.65
CA ILE A 28 3.29 6.98 -4.14
C ILE A 28 3.42 5.66 -3.39
N ILE A 29 3.56 4.56 -4.11
CA ILE A 29 3.72 3.25 -3.52
C ILE A 29 5.14 2.74 -3.77
N TYR A 30 5.83 2.41 -2.68
CA TYR A 30 7.14 1.78 -2.73
C TYR A 30 6.96 0.28 -2.50
N PHE A 31 7.76 -0.52 -3.18
CA PHE A 31 7.64 -1.96 -3.07
C PHE A 31 9.00 -2.64 -3.20
N MET A 32 9.18 -3.70 -2.41
CA MET A 32 10.38 -4.54 -2.51
C MET A 32 10.01 -5.97 -2.20
N LYS A 33 10.74 -6.90 -2.85
CA LYS A 33 10.54 -8.31 -2.60
C LYS A 33 11.05 -8.67 -1.21
N ASN A 34 10.31 -9.50 -0.49
CA ASN A 34 10.72 -9.98 0.82
C ASN A 34 11.94 -10.88 0.68
N LYS A 35 12.90 -10.72 1.59
CA LYS A 35 14.15 -11.47 1.54
C LYS A 35 13.99 -12.94 1.86
N ARG A 36 12.99 -13.27 2.65
CA ARG A 36 12.69 -14.66 2.99
C ARG A 36 11.24 -14.94 2.67
N GLN A 37 11.01 -16.01 1.93
CA GLN A 37 9.71 -16.62 1.94
C GLN A 37 9.56 -17.25 3.31
N LEU A 38 8.71 -16.67 4.11
CA LEU A 38 8.36 -17.25 5.38
C LEU A 38 7.49 -18.46 5.07
N GLU A 39 8.06 -19.62 5.25
CA GLU A 39 7.47 -20.87 4.87
C GLU A 39 5.98 -20.89 5.20
N ASN A 40 5.39 -21.34 6.00
CA ASN A 40 3.99 -21.64 6.16
C ASN A 40 3.08 -20.47 6.48
N ASN A 41 3.63 -19.31 6.81
CA ASN A 41 2.81 -18.19 7.28
C ASN A 41 2.82 -16.99 6.34
N SER A 42 3.57 -17.05 5.26
CA SER A 42 3.75 -15.92 4.36
C SER A 42 2.45 -15.50 3.70
N ASN A 43 1.50 -16.42 3.53
CA ASN A 43 0.25 -16.15 2.84
C ASN A 43 -0.84 -15.59 3.75
N GLN A 44 -0.56 -15.42 5.04
CA GLN A 44 -1.56 -14.93 5.98
C GLN A 44 -1.48 -13.43 6.23
N TYR A 45 -0.41 -12.80 5.77
CA TYR A 45 -0.17 -11.39 6.02
C TYR A 45 0.23 -10.68 4.76
N LEU A 46 -0.29 -9.48 4.60
CA LEU A 46 0.20 -8.52 3.62
C LEU A 46 1.03 -7.48 4.38
N ASN A 47 2.30 -7.39 4.05
CA ASN A 47 3.19 -6.40 4.65
C ASN A 47 2.97 -5.07 3.92
N ILE A 48 2.22 -4.18 4.54
CA ILE A 48 1.87 -2.91 3.95
C ILE A 48 1.76 -1.84 5.03
N SER A 49 2.33 -0.68 4.77
CA SER A 49 2.25 0.48 5.65
C SER A 49 1.66 1.66 4.91
N PHE A 50 0.83 2.43 5.61
CA PHE A 50 0.22 3.63 5.06
C PHE A 50 0.76 4.84 5.82
N VAL A 51 1.42 5.73 5.09
CA VAL A 51 2.07 6.90 5.68
C VAL A 51 1.38 8.15 5.17
N MET A 52 0.96 9.00 6.11
CA MET A 52 0.33 10.29 5.80
C MET A 52 1.19 11.38 6.42
N LYS A 53 1.82 12.21 5.57
CA LYS A 53 2.67 13.29 6.07
C LYS A 53 1.83 14.35 6.79
N LYS A 54 2.42 14.96 7.80
CA LYS A 54 1.70 15.96 8.62
C LYS A 54 1.20 17.14 7.81
N LYS A 55 1.89 17.51 6.75
CA LYS A 55 1.49 18.65 5.90
C LYS A 55 0.16 18.45 5.18
N ILE A 56 -0.32 17.20 5.11
CA ILE A 56 -1.61 16.92 4.46
C ILE A 56 -2.77 17.50 5.25
N GLY A 57 -2.67 17.52 6.58
CA GLY A 57 -3.70 18.06 7.43
C GLY A 57 -3.64 17.48 8.84
N ASN A 58 -4.70 17.69 9.60
CA ASN A 58 -4.79 17.21 10.97
C ASN A 58 -4.99 15.68 11.02
N ALA A 59 -4.99 15.14 12.24
CA ALA A 59 -5.11 13.70 12.45
C ALA A 59 -6.41 13.12 11.89
N VAL A 60 -7.51 13.86 12.00
CA VAL A 60 -8.81 13.40 11.50
C VAL A 60 -8.76 13.20 10.00
N LYS A 61 -8.22 14.19 9.29
CA LYS A 61 -8.09 14.11 7.82
C LYS A 61 -7.16 13.00 7.40
N ARG A 62 -6.00 12.89 8.06
CA ARG A 62 -5.02 11.84 7.75
C ARG A 62 -5.61 10.45 7.99
N ASN A 63 -6.39 10.27 9.04
CA ASN A 63 -7.04 8.99 9.32
C ASN A 63 -8.08 8.63 8.27
N LYS A 64 -8.83 9.60 7.77
CA LYS A 64 -9.80 9.37 6.70
C LYS A 64 -9.13 8.90 5.41
N ILE A 65 -8.01 9.54 5.06
CA ILE A 65 -7.22 9.14 3.89
C ILE A 65 -6.70 7.72 4.06
N LYS A 66 -6.14 7.42 5.22
CA LYS A 66 -5.61 6.10 5.53
C LYS A 66 -6.68 5.02 5.42
N ARG A 67 -7.85 5.26 6.02
CA ARG A 67 -8.97 4.31 5.96
C ARG A 67 -9.41 4.06 4.53
N LYS A 68 -9.48 5.10 3.72
CA LYS A 68 -9.91 4.99 2.33
C LYS A 68 -8.94 4.17 1.51
N LEU A 69 -7.65 4.42 1.65
CA LEU A 69 -6.60 3.65 0.98
C LEU A 69 -6.59 2.20 1.46
N LYS A 70 -6.70 2.00 2.76
CA LYS A 70 -6.73 0.66 3.34
C LYS A 70 -7.92 -0.13 2.81
N SER A 71 -9.09 0.49 2.74
CA SER A 71 -10.29 -0.15 2.21
C SER A 71 -10.14 -0.54 0.74
N ALA A 72 -9.51 0.33 -0.07
CA ALA A 72 -9.26 0.03 -1.47
C ALA A 72 -8.35 -1.19 -1.62
N VAL A 73 -7.26 -1.24 -0.84
CA VAL A 73 -6.33 -2.37 -0.89
C VAL A 73 -7.01 -3.66 -0.41
N GLN A 74 -7.79 -3.58 0.66
CA GLN A 74 -8.50 -4.75 1.17
C GLN A 74 -9.47 -5.32 0.14
N LYS A 75 -10.17 -4.45 -0.56
CA LYS A 75 -11.13 -4.88 -1.58
C LYS A 75 -10.44 -5.58 -2.75
N ILE A 76 -9.34 -5.04 -3.21
CA ILE A 76 -8.56 -5.65 -4.30
C ILE A 76 -7.98 -6.98 -3.86
N LEU A 77 -7.43 -7.04 -2.66
CA LEU A 77 -6.85 -8.25 -2.10
C LEU A 77 -7.88 -9.38 -2.03
N LYS A 78 -9.10 -9.03 -1.63
CA LYS A 78 -10.18 -10.00 -1.46
C LYS A 78 -10.74 -10.49 -2.80
N GLU A 79 -10.92 -9.59 -3.76
CA GLU A 79 -11.66 -9.90 -4.98
C GLU A 79 -10.80 -10.37 -6.15
N LYS A 80 -9.58 -9.85 -6.28
CA LYS A 80 -8.83 -10.00 -7.54
C LYS A 80 -7.50 -10.69 -7.43
N GLN A 81 -7.00 -10.92 -6.24
CA GLN A 81 -5.71 -11.59 -6.02
C GLN A 81 -4.56 -10.97 -6.85
N LEU A 82 -4.61 -9.66 -7.06
CA LEU A 82 -3.58 -8.95 -7.82
C LEU A 82 -2.35 -8.63 -7.00
N ILE A 83 -2.47 -8.69 -5.69
CA ILE A 83 -1.42 -8.25 -4.79
C ILE A 83 -0.51 -9.42 -4.44
N ASP A 84 0.79 -9.24 -4.69
CA ASP A 84 1.78 -10.26 -4.38
C ASP A 84 2.16 -10.19 -2.91
N LEU A 85 1.85 -11.24 -2.16
CA LEU A 85 2.14 -11.31 -0.74
C LEU A 85 3.62 -11.48 -0.42
N ASN A 86 4.43 -11.77 -1.43
CA ASN A 86 5.88 -11.89 -1.25
C ASN A 86 6.59 -10.54 -1.28
N TYR A 87 5.84 -9.47 -1.39
CA TYR A 87 6.38 -8.11 -1.41
C TYR A 87 5.96 -7.34 -0.17
N THR A 88 6.77 -6.37 0.20
CA THR A 88 6.42 -5.37 1.20
C THR A 88 6.12 -4.06 0.48
N TYR A 89 5.07 -3.38 0.92
CA TYR A 89 4.60 -2.15 0.30
C TYR A 89 4.57 -1.02 1.33
N VAL A 90 4.91 0.18 0.89
CA VAL A 90 4.71 1.40 1.68
C VAL A 90 3.99 2.41 0.80
N ILE A 91 2.84 2.87 1.24
CA ILE A 91 2.00 3.81 0.51
C ILE A 91 2.03 5.16 1.21
N PHE A 92 2.48 6.19 0.48
CA PHE A 92 2.42 7.58 0.93
C PHE A 92 1.21 8.23 0.29
N GLY A 93 0.16 8.44 1.09
CA GLY A 93 -1.09 9.01 0.60
C GLY A 93 -0.96 10.48 0.24
N LYS A 94 -1.72 10.90 -0.77
CA LYS A 94 -1.80 12.29 -1.21
C LYS A 94 -3.15 12.88 -0.83
N ASN A 95 -3.21 14.21 -0.82
CA ASN A 95 -4.41 14.94 -0.43
C ASN A 95 -5.63 14.60 -1.29
N ASN A 96 -5.43 14.25 -2.56
CA ASN A 96 -6.52 13.94 -3.49
C ASN A 96 -7.43 12.81 -3.00
N VAL A 97 -6.88 11.89 -2.21
CA VAL A 97 -7.66 10.79 -1.66
C VAL A 97 -8.81 11.30 -0.81
N TYR A 98 -8.58 12.37 -0.08
CA TYR A 98 -9.60 12.95 0.78
C TYR A 98 -10.80 13.50 0.01
N LYS A 99 -10.52 14.10 -1.15
CA LYS A 99 -11.54 14.81 -1.92
C LYS A 99 -12.29 13.93 -2.90
N ASP A 100 -11.61 12.98 -3.53
CA ASP A 100 -12.19 12.22 -4.61
C ASP A 100 -13.01 11.03 -4.10
N LYS A 101 -13.94 10.57 -4.93
CA LYS A 101 -14.79 9.44 -4.60
C LYS A 101 -13.97 8.16 -4.45
N PHE A 102 -14.42 7.29 -3.58
CA PHE A 102 -13.76 6.01 -3.33
C PHE A 102 -13.58 5.17 -4.61
N ALA A 103 -14.58 5.21 -5.50
CA ALA A 103 -14.51 4.45 -6.75
C ALA A 103 -13.27 4.82 -7.57
N PHE A 104 -12.91 6.10 -7.62
CA PHE A 104 -11.74 6.54 -8.36
C PHE A 104 -10.44 6.07 -7.69
N VAL A 105 -10.40 6.12 -6.37
CA VAL A 105 -9.24 5.64 -5.61
C VAL A 105 -9.08 4.14 -5.81
N LEU A 106 -10.17 3.40 -5.79
CA LEU A 106 -10.17 1.96 -6.01
C LEU A 106 -9.66 1.60 -7.42
N ASP A 107 -10.15 2.30 -8.45
CA ASP A 107 -9.71 2.06 -9.82
C ASP A 107 -8.22 2.32 -9.98
N GLU A 108 -7.73 3.41 -9.43
CA GLU A 108 -6.31 3.76 -9.50
C GLU A 108 -5.46 2.70 -8.77
N THR A 109 -5.93 2.22 -7.64
CA THR A 109 -5.23 1.20 -6.86
C THR A 109 -5.17 -0.12 -7.63
N ASN A 110 -6.26 -0.48 -8.28
CA ASN A 110 -6.32 -1.66 -9.13
C ASN A 110 -5.26 -1.58 -10.25
N GLU A 111 -5.20 -0.43 -10.93
CA GLU A 111 -4.23 -0.20 -11.99
C GLU A 111 -2.79 -0.19 -11.45
N ALA A 112 -2.58 0.38 -10.27
CA ALA A 112 -1.26 0.44 -9.66
C ALA A 112 -0.70 -0.96 -9.40
N PHE A 113 -1.50 -1.85 -8.82
CA PHE A 113 -1.03 -3.21 -8.55
C PHE A 113 -0.85 -4.03 -9.82
N LYS A 114 -1.65 -3.79 -10.85
CA LYS A 114 -1.40 -4.39 -12.16
C LYS A 114 -0.04 -4.00 -12.72
N LYS A 115 0.29 -2.71 -12.65
CA LYS A 115 1.57 -2.21 -13.13
C LYS A 115 2.75 -2.77 -12.34
N ILE A 116 2.59 -2.89 -11.03
CA ILE A 116 3.63 -3.46 -10.17
C ILE A 116 3.92 -4.89 -10.59
N ARG A 117 2.90 -5.70 -10.85
CA ARG A 117 3.09 -7.08 -11.29
C ARG A 117 3.82 -7.16 -12.64
N GLN A 118 3.57 -6.23 -13.55
CA GLN A 118 4.21 -6.21 -14.85
C GLN A 118 5.69 -5.83 -14.78
N VAL A 119 6.07 -5.03 -13.80
CA VAL A 119 7.45 -4.57 -13.64
C VAL A 119 8.32 -5.62 -12.97
N ASN A 120 7.72 -6.54 -12.28
CA ASN A 120 8.45 -7.62 -11.60
C ASN A 120 8.62 -8.83 -12.53
#